data_95b2d0e76d5714116c3b304754520a30
#
_entry.id   95b2d0e76d5714116c3b304754520a30
#
_cell.length_a   1.000
_cell.length_b   1.000
_cell.length_c   1.000
_cell.angle_alpha   90.00
_cell.angle_beta   90.00
_cell.angle_gamma   90.00
#
_symmetry.space_group_name_H-M   'P 1'
#
loop_
_entity.id
_entity.type
_entity.pdbx_description
1 polymer ?
#
loop_
_entity_poly.entity_id
_entity_poly.type
_entity_poly.pdbx_seq_one_letter_code
_entity_poly.pdbx_strand_id
1 'polypeptide(L)'
;MTVCLLASCSGNENNFGEKVKQVSIHRVDSMPDMPETYKMLDWKQKAQKYDQFIFDWNNKSEVGPLIWLDDARRNMDQTTFGLYTAIKDIRQGKNANNGEFHESLNSLAAILGAGLVGIDKTNQDGYNYVKMVQNYFNSDNGWNIVMNNTTPSVALLGGGYGRDWWYDVLPNALYYAICDVFPNVDGAEKIQKSIAEQFVKADSVLNGNYDYSYFDYAQMKGMVNNIPLQQDAAGGHAYVLLCAYHKFGDPRYLQHSKSAIEALLAQKESRFYEALLPLGVYTAAYLNAVEGANYDVAKLLDWVFDGCKSPTGRTGWGIIVGKWGDYDVSGLQGSITDGGGYAFLMNSIKPAWPFIPMVKYQPQYAKAIGKWMLNNASACRLFYPGEIDETHQWAPELKDITYDNVSYEGLRKTDDYGKASLKGVSPVAIGDGPKWIKGNPTESMFSVYSSSPVGILGAIVCQTNVEGILRLDCNVTDFYTEKPYPVYLYYNPHKETKTITYQATQPCDLFDIVAKEYIAKNIKTNGSVEIPANDARVIVELPAGTELELKDG
;
A
#
# COMPACT_ATOMS: atom_id res chain seq x y z
N MET A 1 3.81 73.24 3.53
CA MET A 1 4.19 72.16 4.42
C MET A 1 3.49 70.90 3.93
N THR A 2 4.16 70.17 3.03
CA THR A 2 3.59 68.99 2.35
C THR A 2 4.01 67.76 3.15
N VAL A 3 3.03 67.05 3.74
CA VAL A 3 3.30 65.81 4.47
C VAL A 3 3.29 64.68 3.44
N CYS A 4 4.47 64.10 3.17
CA CYS A 4 4.62 62.84 2.47
C CYS A 4 4.25 61.69 3.40
N LEU A 5 3.11 61.04 3.15
CA LEU A 5 2.81 59.73 3.70
C LEU A 5 3.65 58.66 2.97
N LEU A 6 4.67 58.18 3.64
CA LEU A 6 5.35 56.94 3.24
C LEU A 6 4.42 55.78 3.54
N ALA A 7 3.81 55.21 2.52
CA ALA A 7 3.20 53.90 2.61
C ALA A 7 4.34 52.87 2.76
N SER A 8 4.52 52.32 3.95
CA SER A 8 5.34 51.14 4.15
C SER A 8 4.64 49.96 3.47
N CYS A 9 5.14 49.51 2.34
CA CYS A 9 4.86 48.20 1.84
C CYS A 9 5.42 47.20 2.85
N SER A 10 4.55 46.62 3.69
CA SER A 10 4.87 45.41 4.41
C SER A 10 5.00 44.29 3.37
N GLY A 11 6.23 44.04 2.95
CA GLY A 11 6.52 42.81 2.20
C GLY A 11 6.04 41.63 3.02
N ASN A 12 5.35 40.70 2.39
CA ASN A 12 4.97 39.44 2.99
C ASN A 12 6.27 38.67 3.33
N GLU A 13 6.78 38.80 4.56
CA GLU A 13 7.97 38.09 5.07
C GLU A 13 7.81 36.56 5.14
N ASN A 14 6.70 36.00 4.64
CA ASN A 14 6.30 34.60 4.80
C ASN A 14 6.17 33.85 3.46
N ASN A 15 6.54 34.43 2.33
CA ASN A 15 6.44 33.77 1.02
C ASN A 15 7.82 33.30 0.55
N PHE A 16 8.01 31.97 0.46
CA PHE A 16 9.25 31.32 0.06
C PHE A 16 9.28 30.94 -1.44
N GLY A 17 8.53 31.60 -2.27
CA GLY A 17 8.50 31.40 -3.73
C GLY A 17 7.08 31.23 -4.28
N GLU A 18 6.98 30.91 -5.56
CA GLU A 18 5.69 30.70 -6.21
C GLU A 18 5.01 29.41 -5.74
N LYS A 19 3.68 29.44 -5.63
CA LYS A 19 2.86 28.26 -5.36
C LYS A 19 3.17 27.15 -6.36
N VAL A 20 3.32 25.92 -5.86
CA VAL A 20 3.56 24.75 -6.70
C VAL A 20 2.35 24.50 -7.59
N LYS A 21 2.55 24.59 -8.90
CA LYS A 21 1.49 24.32 -9.89
C LYS A 21 1.12 22.82 -9.82
N GLN A 22 -0.15 22.55 -9.58
CA GLN A 22 -0.66 21.18 -9.54
C GLN A 22 -0.71 20.56 -10.94
N VAL A 23 -0.28 19.32 -11.03
CA VAL A 23 -0.26 18.50 -12.25
C VAL A 23 -1.39 17.48 -12.20
N SER A 24 -2.10 17.36 -13.30
CA SER A 24 -3.17 16.38 -13.48
C SER A 24 -2.62 14.96 -13.69
N ILE A 25 -3.38 13.98 -13.20
CA ILE A 25 -3.29 12.58 -13.65
C ILE A 25 -4.61 12.30 -14.38
N HIS A 26 -4.55 12.00 -15.67
CA HIS A 26 -5.73 11.95 -16.55
C HIS A 26 -6.87 11.08 -15.97
N ARG A 27 -6.57 9.90 -15.46
CA ARG A 27 -7.58 9.01 -14.89
C ARG A 27 -8.17 9.52 -13.58
N VAL A 28 -7.38 10.25 -12.78
CA VAL A 28 -7.87 10.90 -11.55
C VAL A 28 -8.80 12.06 -11.85
N ASP A 29 -8.54 12.82 -12.92
CA ASP A 29 -9.44 13.91 -13.34
C ASP A 29 -10.84 13.41 -13.67
N SER A 30 -10.94 12.17 -14.17
CA SER A 30 -12.22 11.51 -14.48
C SER A 30 -12.96 10.96 -13.25
N MET A 31 -12.36 10.97 -12.06
CA MET A 31 -13.02 10.59 -10.80
C MET A 31 -13.92 11.74 -10.33
N PRO A 32 -14.98 11.46 -9.57
CA PRO A 32 -15.72 12.53 -8.89
C PRO A 32 -14.81 13.20 -7.85
N ASP A 33 -15.01 14.50 -7.61
CA ASP A 33 -14.30 15.22 -6.55
C ASP A 33 -14.60 14.58 -5.18
N MET A 34 -15.85 14.19 -4.96
CA MET A 34 -16.30 13.35 -3.86
C MET A 34 -17.32 12.34 -4.38
N PRO A 35 -17.22 11.03 -4.05
CA PRO A 35 -18.20 10.03 -4.45
C PRO A 35 -19.62 10.39 -3.98
N GLU A 36 -20.66 10.17 -4.81
CA GLU A 36 -22.05 10.39 -4.39
C GLU A 36 -22.44 9.51 -3.19
N THR A 37 -21.92 8.30 -3.13
CA THR A 37 -22.13 7.35 -2.03
C THR A 37 -20.99 7.41 -1.01
N TYR A 38 -20.40 8.61 -0.81
CA TYR A 38 -19.32 8.79 0.12
C TYR A 38 -19.67 8.29 1.53
N LYS A 39 -18.81 7.47 2.06
CA LYS A 39 -18.80 7.06 3.47
C LYS A 39 -17.37 6.73 3.85
N MET A 40 -16.94 7.18 5.01
CA MET A 40 -15.59 6.89 5.50
C MET A 40 -15.66 6.07 6.77
N LEU A 41 -15.01 4.92 6.76
CA LEU A 41 -14.86 4.08 7.95
C LEU A 41 -13.80 4.66 8.90
N ASP A 42 -13.89 4.31 10.17
CA ASP A 42 -12.75 4.39 11.07
C ASP A 42 -11.79 3.24 10.74
N TRP A 43 -10.91 3.49 9.77
CA TRP A 43 -9.95 2.49 9.30
C TRP A 43 -8.98 2.03 10.38
N LYS A 44 -8.65 2.90 11.35
CA LYS A 44 -7.80 2.51 12.49
C LYS A 44 -8.50 1.49 13.38
N GLN A 45 -9.76 1.74 13.72
CA GLN A 45 -10.56 0.79 14.47
C GLN A 45 -10.78 -0.51 13.69
N LYS A 46 -11.03 -0.42 12.37
CA LYS A 46 -11.16 -1.58 11.49
C LYS A 46 -9.91 -2.46 11.52
N ALA A 47 -8.73 -1.85 11.43
CA ALA A 47 -7.45 -2.57 11.49
C ALA A 47 -7.19 -3.22 12.85
N GLN A 48 -7.52 -2.53 13.95
CA GLN A 48 -7.39 -3.08 15.30
C GLN A 48 -8.33 -4.28 15.52
N LYS A 49 -9.57 -4.21 15.05
CA LYS A 49 -10.51 -5.33 15.11
C LYS A 49 -10.09 -6.50 14.25
N TYR A 50 -9.53 -6.24 13.06
CA TYR A 50 -8.94 -7.26 12.20
C TYR A 50 -7.84 -8.02 12.96
N ASP A 51 -6.89 -7.30 13.55
CA ASP A 51 -5.79 -7.92 14.31
C ASP A 51 -6.30 -8.78 15.47
N GLN A 52 -7.21 -8.26 16.26
CA GLN A 52 -7.82 -8.99 17.38
C GLN A 52 -8.50 -10.27 16.91
N PHE A 53 -9.17 -10.26 15.77
CA PHE A 53 -9.89 -11.41 15.24
C PHE A 53 -8.94 -12.47 14.65
N ILE A 54 -7.91 -12.06 13.92
CA ILE A 54 -6.99 -12.96 13.22
C ILE A 54 -5.97 -13.61 14.15
N PHE A 55 -5.47 -12.88 15.15
CA PHE A 55 -4.45 -13.38 16.09
C PHE A 55 -5.06 -13.99 17.36
N ASP A 56 -6.37 -14.21 17.40
CA ASP A 56 -7.03 -14.91 18.51
C ASP A 56 -6.85 -16.43 18.41
N TRP A 57 -5.84 -16.96 19.10
CA TRP A 57 -5.56 -18.39 19.23
C TRP A 57 -6.72 -19.17 19.87
N ASN A 58 -7.56 -18.52 20.63
CA ASN A 58 -8.67 -19.12 21.37
C ASN A 58 -10.03 -18.90 20.69
N ASN A 59 -10.05 -18.38 19.49
CA ASN A 59 -11.27 -18.14 18.74
C ASN A 59 -12.07 -19.43 18.57
N LYS A 60 -13.20 -19.51 19.28
CA LYS A 60 -14.15 -20.65 19.27
C LYS A 60 -15.32 -20.43 18.32
N SER A 61 -15.28 -19.37 17.51
CA SER A 61 -16.30 -19.16 16.50
C SER A 61 -16.30 -20.26 15.46
N GLU A 62 -17.31 -20.31 14.64
CA GLU A 62 -17.43 -21.27 13.54
C GLU A 62 -16.24 -21.26 12.57
N VAL A 63 -15.54 -20.13 12.48
CA VAL A 63 -14.44 -19.90 11.53
C VAL A 63 -13.04 -19.89 12.16
N GLY A 64 -12.96 -19.91 13.47
CA GLY A 64 -11.67 -19.82 14.17
C GLY A 64 -11.07 -21.15 14.61
N PRO A 65 -9.82 -21.13 15.07
CA PRO A 65 -8.84 -20.05 14.91
C PRO A 65 -8.34 -19.93 13.46
N LEU A 66 -7.94 -18.70 13.06
CA LEU A 66 -7.41 -18.40 11.71
C LEU A 66 -5.88 -18.36 11.66
N ILE A 67 -5.24 -18.81 12.72
CA ILE A 67 -3.80 -18.85 12.92
C ILE A 67 -3.40 -20.26 13.37
N TRP A 68 -2.22 -20.72 12.92
CA TRP A 68 -1.64 -21.97 13.41
C TRP A 68 -0.14 -21.85 13.63
N LEU A 69 0.42 -22.73 14.47
CA LEU A 69 1.87 -22.88 14.66
C LEU A 69 2.43 -23.89 13.67
N ASP A 70 3.57 -23.56 13.08
CA ASP A 70 4.40 -24.45 12.29
C ASP A 70 5.73 -24.67 13.04
N ASP A 71 5.92 -25.89 13.53
CA ASP A 71 7.09 -26.35 14.29
C ASP A 71 8.14 -27.04 13.40
N ALA A 72 8.00 -26.99 12.08
CA ALA A 72 8.95 -27.64 11.17
C ALA A 72 10.34 -26.97 11.16
N ARG A 73 10.46 -25.75 11.71
CA ARG A 73 11.72 -25.00 11.92
C ARG A 73 12.59 -24.91 10.67
N ARG A 74 11.93 -24.79 9.50
CA ARG A 74 12.63 -24.58 8.24
C ARG A 74 13.32 -23.21 8.26
N ASN A 75 14.51 -23.14 7.70
CA ASN A 75 15.35 -21.94 7.60
C ASN A 75 15.88 -21.38 8.94
N MET A 76 15.11 -21.42 10.01
CA MET A 76 15.48 -20.94 11.34
C MET A 76 15.12 -21.97 12.42
N ASP A 77 15.97 -22.14 13.43
CA ASP A 77 15.70 -23.03 14.58
C ASP A 77 14.71 -22.38 15.55
N GLN A 78 13.54 -22.08 15.04
CA GLN A 78 12.41 -21.52 15.81
C GLN A 78 11.09 -21.90 15.15
N THR A 79 10.01 -21.90 15.93
CA THR A 79 8.65 -22.01 15.38
C THR A 79 8.28 -20.77 14.58
N THR A 80 7.38 -20.94 13.60
CA THR A 80 6.69 -19.83 12.95
C THR A 80 5.18 -20.00 13.05
N PHE A 81 4.44 -19.05 12.52
CA PHE A 81 2.99 -19.15 12.43
C PHE A 81 2.55 -18.95 10.97
N GLY A 82 1.39 -19.50 10.65
CA GLY A 82 0.68 -19.19 9.41
C GLY A 82 -0.66 -18.57 9.71
N LEU A 83 -1.13 -17.74 8.79
CA LEU A 83 -2.50 -17.25 8.74
C LEU A 83 -3.22 -17.88 7.57
N TYR A 84 -4.49 -18.27 7.77
CA TYR A 84 -5.31 -18.72 6.66
C TYR A 84 -5.45 -17.61 5.62
N THR A 85 -5.28 -17.92 4.35
CA THR A 85 -5.44 -16.96 3.24
C THR A 85 -6.92 -16.60 3.05
N ALA A 86 -7.77 -17.59 3.18
CA ALA A 86 -9.23 -17.44 3.18
C ALA A 86 -9.85 -18.25 4.32
N ILE A 87 -11.08 -17.91 4.70
CA ILE A 87 -11.79 -18.62 5.75
C ILE A 87 -11.96 -20.09 5.35
N LYS A 88 -11.57 -21.01 6.24
CA LYS A 88 -11.61 -22.47 6.03
C LYS A 88 -10.85 -22.95 4.77
N ASP A 89 -9.78 -22.29 4.36
CA ASP A 89 -8.96 -22.72 3.23
C ASP A 89 -8.33 -24.09 3.53
N ILE A 90 -8.69 -25.10 2.72
CA ILE A 90 -8.29 -26.49 2.92
C ILE A 90 -6.80 -26.76 2.69
N ARG A 91 -6.07 -25.84 2.08
CA ARG A 91 -4.62 -25.96 1.83
C ARG A 91 -3.80 -25.68 3.09
N GLN A 92 -4.36 -25.02 4.07
CA GLN A 92 -3.68 -24.38 5.19
C GLN A 92 -4.10 -24.97 6.55
N GLY A 93 -3.34 -24.58 7.58
CA GLY A 93 -3.53 -25.10 8.93
C GLY A 93 -2.63 -26.29 9.25
N LYS A 94 -2.54 -26.60 10.54
CA LYS A 94 -1.63 -27.62 11.09
C LYS A 94 -1.72 -29.00 10.42
N ASN A 95 -2.93 -29.39 10.01
CA ASN A 95 -3.21 -30.72 9.48
C ASN A 95 -3.26 -30.77 7.94
N ALA A 96 -3.12 -29.62 7.27
CA ALA A 96 -3.12 -29.55 5.82
C ALA A 96 -1.68 -29.42 5.30
N ASN A 97 -1.29 -30.21 4.29
CA ASN A 97 0.06 -30.19 3.72
C ASN A 97 1.17 -30.16 4.78
N ASN A 98 1.01 -30.90 5.89
CA ASN A 98 1.92 -30.91 7.05
C ASN A 98 2.16 -29.49 7.66
N GLY A 99 1.22 -28.58 7.56
CA GLY A 99 1.37 -27.18 7.96
C GLY A 99 2.30 -26.35 7.08
N GLU A 100 2.74 -26.87 5.96
CA GLU A 100 3.81 -26.28 5.15
C GLU A 100 3.34 -25.17 4.21
N PHE A 101 2.05 -25.10 3.88
CA PHE A 101 1.57 -24.05 2.98
C PHE A 101 1.29 -22.76 3.74
N HIS A 102 2.11 -21.75 3.46
CA HIS A 102 2.01 -20.39 3.98
C HIS A 102 1.78 -19.38 2.86
N GLU A 103 1.25 -18.23 3.22
CA GLU A 103 1.22 -17.00 2.41
C GLU A 103 1.88 -15.89 3.24
N SER A 104 3.21 -15.72 3.09
CA SER A 104 3.94 -14.73 3.89
C SER A 104 3.45 -13.31 3.67
N LEU A 105 2.97 -13.00 2.45
CA LEU A 105 2.35 -11.72 2.14
C LEU A 105 1.19 -11.39 3.09
N ASN A 106 0.37 -12.40 3.40
CA ASN A 106 -0.71 -12.28 4.37
C ASN A 106 -0.16 -11.97 5.78
N SER A 107 0.75 -12.83 6.26
CA SER A 107 1.33 -12.71 7.61
C SER A 107 2.13 -11.41 7.78
N LEU A 108 2.96 -11.05 6.79
CA LEU A 108 3.77 -9.83 6.84
C LEU A 108 2.91 -8.56 6.76
N ALA A 109 1.90 -8.53 5.89
CA ALA A 109 1.01 -7.38 5.80
C ALA A 109 0.16 -7.20 7.07
N ALA A 110 -0.27 -8.30 7.70
CA ALA A 110 -0.99 -8.25 8.98
C ALA A 110 -0.11 -7.70 10.11
N ILE A 111 1.16 -8.13 10.21
CA ILE A 111 2.11 -7.61 11.20
C ILE A 111 2.40 -6.12 10.97
N LEU A 112 2.70 -5.75 9.73
CA LEU A 112 2.96 -4.36 9.38
C LEU A 112 1.75 -3.48 9.73
N GLY A 113 0.57 -3.90 9.28
CA GLY A 113 -0.67 -3.17 9.53
C GLY A 113 -0.96 -2.99 11.01
N ALA A 114 -0.77 -4.02 11.83
CA ALA A 114 -0.92 -3.96 13.27
C ALA A 114 0.05 -2.95 13.92
N GLY A 115 1.33 -3.02 13.54
CA GLY A 115 2.35 -2.08 14.03
C GLY A 115 2.05 -0.63 13.67
N LEU A 116 1.59 -0.37 12.45
CA LEU A 116 1.21 0.96 11.98
C LEU A 116 0.04 1.57 12.77
N VAL A 117 -0.87 0.75 13.32
CA VAL A 117 -1.98 1.23 14.16
C VAL A 117 -1.70 1.13 15.66
N GLY A 118 -0.44 0.86 16.06
CA GLY A 118 0.05 0.92 17.42
C GLY A 118 -0.03 -0.38 18.22
N ILE A 119 -0.15 -1.54 17.56
CA ILE A 119 -0.13 -2.85 18.21
C ILE A 119 1.30 -3.41 18.19
N ASP A 120 1.81 -3.76 19.36
CA ASP A 120 3.15 -4.34 19.50
C ASP A 120 3.15 -5.84 19.13
N LYS A 121 3.68 -6.16 17.95
CA LYS A 121 3.80 -7.54 17.46
C LYS A 121 5.08 -8.23 17.92
N THR A 122 5.94 -7.55 18.69
CA THR A 122 7.12 -8.19 19.32
C THR A 122 6.75 -8.93 20.60
N ASN A 123 5.59 -8.59 21.19
CA ASN A 123 5.09 -9.24 22.41
C ASN A 123 3.55 -9.17 22.49
N GLN A 124 2.87 -9.96 21.67
CA GLN A 124 1.41 -10.11 21.75
C GLN A 124 1.07 -11.54 22.14
N ASP A 125 0.32 -11.72 23.25
CA ASP A 125 -0.10 -13.02 23.78
C ASP A 125 1.07 -14.00 24.04
N GLY A 126 2.24 -13.46 24.37
CA GLY A 126 3.47 -14.25 24.64
C GLY A 126 4.25 -14.64 23.39
N TYR A 127 3.83 -14.21 22.21
CA TYR A 127 4.53 -14.44 20.95
C TYR A 127 5.26 -13.20 20.44
N ASN A 128 6.46 -13.39 19.89
CA ASN A 128 7.15 -12.40 19.08
C ASN A 128 6.93 -12.70 17.60
N TYR A 129 5.84 -12.21 17.04
CA TYR A 129 5.47 -12.46 15.64
C TYR A 129 6.50 -11.91 14.65
N VAL A 130 7.14 -10.79 14.99
CA VAL A 130 8.20 -10.20 14.14
C VAL A 130 9.43 -11.11 14.06
N LYS A 131 9.77 -11.79 15.15
CA LYS A 131 10.84 -12.81 15.15
C LYS A 131 10.41 -14.05 14.38
N MET A 132 9.17 -14.51 14.56
CA MET A 132 8.66 -15.75 13.96
C MET A 132 8.63 -15.68 12.42
N VAL A 133 8.33 -14.53 11.81
CA VAL A 133 8.31 -14.39 10.34
C VAL A 133 9.69 -14.44 9.69
N GLN A 134 10.78 -14.44 10.44
CA GLN A 134 12.11 -14.66 9.91
C GLN A 134 12.26 -16.06 9.25
N ASN A 135 11.39 -17.01 9.59
CA ASN A 135 11.36 -18.34 8.93
C ASN A 135 10.97 -18.28 7.45
N TYR A 136 10.40 -17.17 6.97
CA TYR A 136 10.19 -16.95 5.54
C TYR A 136 11.48 -16.55 4.79
N PHE A 137 12.57 -16.27 5.51
CA PHE A 137 13.89 -16.08 4.92
C PHE A 137 14.47 -17.42 4.50
N ASN A 138 14.40 -17.73 3.22
CA ASN A 138 14.76 -19.02 2.64
C ASN A 138 16.28 -19.15 2.45
N SER A 139 17.00 -19.41 3.55
CA SER A 139 18.45 -19.61 3.57
C SER A 139 18.87 -21.02 3.16
N ASP A 140 18.11 -22.04 3.57
CA ASP A 140 18.48 -23.44 3.40
C ASP A 140 18.48 -23.92 1.94
N ASN A 141 17.69 -23.23 1.09
CA ASN A 141 17.59 -23.53 -0.35
C ASN A 141 18.39 -22.58 -1.24
N GLY A 142 19.16 -21.67 -0.65
CA GLY A 142 20.04 -20.75 -1.36
C GLY A 142 19.37 -19.50 -1.96
N TRP A 143 18.06 -19.30 -1.76
CA TRP A 143 17.36 -18.08 -2.23
C TRP A 143 17.82 -16.84 -1.47
N ASN A 144 18.04 -16.95 -0.16
CA ASN A 144 18.57 -15.90 0.71
C ASN A 144 17.77 -14.58 0.64
N ILE A 145 16.47 -14.69 0.45
CA ILE A 145 15.48 -13.63 0.52
C ILE A 145 14.26 -14.09 1.31
N VAL A 146 13.41 -13.17 1.72
CA VAL A 146 12.08 -13.47 2.26
C VAL A 146 11.15 -13.83 1.11
N MET A 147 10.65 -15.06 1.12
CA MET A 147 9.77 -15.59 0.08
C MET A 147 8.32 -15.66 0.56
N ASN A 148 7.39 -15.88 -0.37
CA ASN A 148 5.97 -16.03 -0.02
C ASN A 148 5.66 -17.32 0.77
N ASN A 149 6.63 -18.22 0.91
CA ASN A 149 6.50 -19.44 1.70
C ASN A 149 7.79 -19.76 2.45
N THR A 150 7.75 -20.69 3.41
CA THR A 150 8.93 -21.17 4.13
C THR A 150 9.79 -22.14 3.30
N THR A 151 9.28 -22.61 2.16
CA THR A 151 10.02 -23.43 1.19
C THR A 151 9.51 -23.21 -0.23
N PRO A 152 10.40 -23.16 -1.25
CA PRO A 152 9.98 -22.97 -2.64
C PRO A 152 9.10 -24.10 -3.19
N SER A 153 9.23 -25.32 -2.64
CA SER A 153 8.51 -26.50 -3.15
C SER A 153 7.00 -26.41 -2.98
N VAL A 154 6.52 -25.70 -1.96
CA VAL A 154 5.09 -25.52 -1.71
C VAL A 154 4.52 -24.22 -2.29
N ALA A 155 5.34 -23.34 -2.84
CA ALA A 155 4.87 -22.11 -3.49
C ALA A 155 3.93 -22.38 -4.68
N LEU A 156 3.98 -23.57 -5.26
CA LEU A 156 3.15 -23.98 -6.41
C LEU A 156 1.83 -24.66 -6.03
N LEU A 157 1.49 -24.80 -4.75
CA LEU A 157 0.25 -25.47 -4.32
C LEU A 157 -1.03 -24.74 -4.74
N GLY A 158 -0.92 -23.51 -5.20
CA GLY A 158 -2.03 -22.71 -5.74
C GLY A 158 -2.30 -22.89 -7.24
N GLY A 159 -1.89 -24.01 -7.86
CA GLY A 159 -2.19 -24.26 -9.28
C GLY A 159 -1.28 -23.51 -10.27
N GLY A 160 -0.06 -23.20 -9.88
CA GLY A 160 0.93 -22.47 -10.68
C GLY A 160 1.07 -21.00 -10.30
N TYR A 161 0.17 -20.47 -9.49
CA TYR A 161 0.31 -19.20 -8.82
C TYR A 161 1.30 -19.32 -7.65
N GLY A 162 2.00 -18.24 -7.33
CA GLY A 162 3.07 -18.26 -6.32
C GLY A 162 4.48 -18.32 -6.92
N ARG A 163 4.56 -18.24 -8.25
CA ARG A 163 5.80 -18.01 -9.00
C ARG A 163 5.68 -16.76 -9.88
N ASP A 164 4.87 -15.84 -9.48
CA ASP A 164 4.89 -14.46 -9.95
C ASP A 164 6.06 -13.73 -9.31
N TRP A 165 6.70 -12.85 -10.04
CA TRP A 165 7.85 -12.12 -9.49
C TRP A 165 7.50 -11.25 -8.29
N TRP A 166 6.31 -10.68 -8.29
CA TRP A 166 5.88 -9.86 -7.18
C TRP A 166 5.71 -10.63 -5.87
N TYR A 167 5.44 -11.94 -5.91
CA TYR A 167 5.45 -12.82 -4.72
C TYR A 167 6.84 -12.99 -4.10
N ASP A 168 7.91 -12.81 -4.89
CA ASP A 168 9.29 -12.89 -4.41
C ASP A 168 9.86 -11.50 -4.04
N VAL A 169 9.28 -10.40 -4.53
CA VAL A 169 9.78 -9.04 -4.28
C VAL A 169 9.03 -8.33 -3.15
N LEU A 170 7.69 -8.36 -3.18
CA LEU A 170 6.89 -7.64 -2.19
C LEU A 170 7.08 -8.12 -0.74
N PRO A 171 7.28 -9.43 -0.44
CA PRO A 171 7.62 -9.86 0.91
C PRO A 171 8.86 -9.18 1.47
N ASN A 172 9.85 -8.90 0.62
CA ASN A 172 11.09 -8.21 1.03
C ASN A 172 10.86 -6.73 1.34
N ALA A 173 10.01 -6.04 0.55
CA ALA A 173 9.60 -4.67 0.85
C ALA A 173 8.80 -4.60 2.17
N LEU A 174 7.86 -5.54 2.40
CA LEU A 174 7.11 -5.66 3.66
C LEU A 174 8.04 -5.96 4.84
N TYR A 175 9.01 -6.85 4.67
CA TYR A 175 9.95 -7.18 5.73
C TYR A 175 10.82 -5.98 6.12
N TYR A 176 11.30 -5.20 5.14
CA TYR A 176 11.99 -3.95 5.43
C TYR A 176 11.09 -2.97 6.19
N ALA A 177 9.85 -2.78 5.76
CA ALA A 177 8.89 -1.91 6.45
C ALA A 177 8.62 -2.36 7.90
N ILE A 178 8.47 -3.68 8.14
CA ILE A 178 8.32 -4.26 9.47
C ILE A 178 9.55 -3.95 10.33
N CYS A 179 10.76 -4.09 9.77
CA CYS A 179 11.99 -3.79 10.51
C CYS A 179 12.19 -2.31 10.84
N ASP A 180 11.58 -1.40 10.07
CA ASP A 180 11.55 0.03 10.41
C ASP A 180 10.58 0.31 11.57
N VAL A 181 9.42 -0.33 11.55
CA VAL A 181 8.40 -0.23 12.64
C VAL A 181 8.89 -0.91 13.93
N PHE A 182 9.60 -2.03 13.82
CA PHE A 182 10.12 -2.83 14.94
C PHE A 182 11.64 -3.00 14.84
N PRO A 183 12.44 -1.95 15.10
CA PRO A 183 13.85 -1.89 14.71
C PRO A 183 14.80 -2.81 15.50
N ASN A 184 14.40 -3.30 16.68
CA ASN A 184 15.31 -3.98 17.62
C ASN A 184 15.09 -5.51 17.69
N VAL A 185 14.60 -6.13 16.63
CA VAL A 185 14.39 -7.57 16.60
C VAL A 185 15.68 -8.29 16.18
N ASP A 186 16.14 -9.19 17.06
CA ASP A 186 17.37 -9.94 16.83
C ASP A 186 17.33 -10.75 15.51
N GLY A 187 18.44 -10.72 14.76
CA GLY A 187 18.59 -11.38 13.46
C GLY A 187 18.05 -10.60 12.26
N ALA A 188 17.22 -9.56 12.47
CA ALA A 188 16.58 -8.81 11.39
C ALA A 188 17.60 -8.14 10.45
N GLU A 189 18.61 -7.49 11.00
CA GLU A 189 19.64 -6.78 10.21
C GLU A 189 20.41 -7.72 9.28
N LYS A 190 20.76 -8.94 9.76
CA LYS A 190 21.44 -9.94 8.93
C LYS A 190 20.59 -10.36 7.74
N ILE A 191 19.28 -10.52 7.94
CA ILE A 191 18.32 -10.87 6.87
C ILE A 191 18.21 -9.71 5.89
N GLN A 192 18.02 -8.48 6.37
CA GLN A 192 17.95 -7.29 5.52
C GLN A 192 19.19 -7.13 4.64
N LYS A 193 20.39 -7.32 5.22
CA LYS A 193 21.64 -7.27 4.47
C LYS A 193 21.73 -8.35 3.41
N SER A 194 21.30 -9.58 3.72
CA SER A 194 21.26 -10.67 2.75
C SER A 194 20.32 -10.38 1.59
N ILE A 195 19.12 -9.84 1.86
CA ILE A 195 18.18 -9.40 0.83
C ILE A 195 18.84 -8.38 -0.08
N ALA A 196 19.45 -7.33 0.49
CA ALA A 196 20.11 -6.27 -0.29
C ALA A 196 21.19 -6.84 -1.22
N GLU A 197 22.05 -7.72 -0.72
CA GLU A 197 23.10 -8.34 -1.54
C GLU A 197 22.54 -9.24 -2.65
N GLN A 198 21.42 -9.96 -2.41
CA GLN A 198 20.76 -10.76 -3.44
C GLN A 198 20.13 -9.89 -4.52
N PHE A 199 19.52 -8.75 -4.14
CA PHE A 199 18.93 -7.81 -5.08
C PHE A 199 20.00 -7.08 -5.91
N VAL A 200 21.15 -6.73 -5.32
CA VAL A 200 22.32 -6.20 -6.07
C VAL A 200 22.81 -7.22 -7.11
N LYS A 201 22.97 -8.48 -6.73
CA LYS A 201 23.39 -9.54 -7.67
C LYS A 201 22.36 -9.73 -8.78
N ALA A 202 21.06 -9.75 -8.42
CA ALA A 202 19.98 -9.91 -9.38
C ALA A 202 19.97 -8.75 -10.39
N ASP A 203 20.01 -7.49 -9.95
CA ASP A 203 20.04 -6.33 -10.84
C ASP A 203 21.29 -6.35 -11.75
N SER A 204 22.45 -6.75 -11.22
CA SER A 204 23.67 -6.91 -12.01
C SER A 204 23.53 -7.95 -13.12
N VAL A 205 22.89 -9.09 -12.84
CA VAL A 205 22.66 -10.16 -13.84
C VAL A 205 21.61 -9.75 -14.85
N LEU A 206 20.55 -9.08 -14.40
CA LEU A 206 19.48 -8.57 -15.26
C LEU A 206 19.97 -7.48 -16.21
N ASN A 207 20.94 -6.68 -15.80
CA ASN A 207 21.59 -5.66 -16.62
C ASN A 207 20.59 -4.83 -17.45
N GLY A 208 19.56 -4.31 -16.79
CA GLY A 208 18.48 -3.52 -17.41
C GLY A 208 17.35 -4.33 -18.04
N ASN A 209 17.46 -5.64 -18.14
CA ASN A 209 16.42 -6.50 -18.71
C ASN A 209 15.60 -7.19 -17.62
N TYR A 210 14.42 -6.67 -17.33
CA TYR A 210 13.43 -7.24 -16.40
C TYR A 210 12.29 -7.98 -17.13
N ASP A 211 12.52 -8.45 -18.36
CA ASP A 211 11.47 -9.05 -19.19
C ASP A 211 11.28 -10.55 -18.89
N TYR A 212 10.92 -10.84 -17.64
CA TYR A 212 10.72 -12.19 -17.09
C TYR A 212 9.42 -12.28 -16.30
N SER A 213 8.90 -13.52 -16.13
CA SER A 213 7.75 -13.81 -15.27
C SER A 213 8.15 -13.82 -13.79
N TYR A 214 9.37 -14.31 -13.48
CA TYR A 214 9.98 -14.29 -12.16
C TYR A 214 11.51 -14.41 -12.28
N PHE A 215 12.20 -14.25 -11.15
CA PHE A 215 13.65 -14.43 -11.07
C PHE A 215 13.99 -15.52 -10.05
N ASP A 216 14.82 -16.49 -10.44
CA ASP A 216 15.34 -17.50 -9.53
C ASP A 216 16.58 -16.96 -8.83
N TYR A 217 16.42 -16.52 -7.59
CA TYR A 217 17.49 -15.91 -6.80
C TYR A 217 18.55 -16.93 -6.34
N ALA A 218 18.22 -18.23 -6.30
CA ALA A 218 19.20 -19.27 -5.99
C ALA A 218 20.14 -19.53 -7.20
N GLN A 219 19.60 -19.48 -8.41
CA GLN A 219 20.36 -19.68 -9.66
C GLN A 219 20.85 -18.37 -10.29
N MET A 220 20.41 -17.22 -9.78
CA MET A 220 20.64 -15.90 -10.38
C MET A 220 20.22 -15.84 -11.86
N LYS A 221 18.97 -16.22 -12.14
CA LYS A 221 18.48 -16.35 -13.51
C LYS A 221 17.04 -15.87 -13.66
N GLY A 222 16.79 -15.05 -14.70
CA GLY A 222 15.45 -14.70 -15.14
C GLY A 222 14.72 -15.90 -15.76
N MET A 223 13.45 -16.07 -15.42
CA MET A 223 12.63 -17.22 -15.80
C MET A 223 11.32 -16.76 -16.44
N VAL A 224 10.85 -17.53 -17.42
CA VAL A 224 9.56 -17.33 -18.10
C VAL A 224 8.70 -18.58 -17.88
N ASN A 225 7.47 -18.37 -17.46
CA ASN A 225 6.46 -19.41 -17.31
C ASN A 225 5.15 -18.99 -18.00
N ASN A 226 4.02 -19.57 -17.62
CA ASN A 226 2.70 -19.22 -18.15
C ASN A 226 2.06 -17.96 -17.53
N ILE A 227 2.76 -17.30 -16.61
CA ILE A 227 2.37 -16.04 -15.99
C ILE A 227 2.90 -14.88 -16.85
N PRO A 228 2.21 -13.74 -16.93
CA PRO A 228 2.69 -12.56 -17.66
C PRO A 228 4.10 -12.13 -17.22
N LEU A 229 4.81 -11.48 -18.13
CA LEU A 229 6.09 -10.85 -17.80
C LEU A 229 5.83 -9.66 -16.83
N GLN A 230 6.65 -9.54 -15.79
CA GLN A 230 6.46 -8.59 -14.69
C GLN A 230 7.64 -7.63 -14.61
N GLN A 231 7.80 -6.81 -15.64
CA GLN A 231 8.87 -5.82 -15.71
C GLN A 231 8.78 -4.74 -14.63
N ASP A 232 7.62 -4.55 -14.02
CA ASP A 232 7.43 -3.66 -12.87
C ASP A 232 8.13 -4.15 -11.59
N ALA A 233 8.66 -5.39 -11.60
CA ALA A 233 9.56 -5.88 -10.56
C ALA A 233 10.81 -4.99 -10.39
N ALA A 234 11.24 -4.30 -11.44
CA ALA A 234 12.29 -3.28 -11.37
C ALA A 234 11.95 -2.18 -10.35
N GLY A 235 10.68 -1.75 -10.28
CA GLY A 235 10.22 -0.78 -9.28
C GLY A 235 10.33 -1.31 -7.84
N GLY A 236 10.00 -2.58 -7.64
CA GLY A 236 10.16 -3.23 -6.34
C GLY A 236 11.62 -3.41 -5.93
N HIS A 237 12.48 -3.81 -6.85
CA HIS A 237 13.94 -3.88 -6.63
C HIS A 237 14.51 -2.52 -6.23
N ALA A 238 14.15 -1.46 -6.98
CA ALA A 238 14.59 -0.11 -6.69
C ALA A 238 14.21 0.34 -5.27
N TYR A 239 12.97 0.05 -4.85
CA TYR A 239 12.47 0.41 -3.53
C TYR A 239 13.23 -0.33 -2.40
N VAL A 240 13.39 -1.65 -2.50
CA VAL A 240 14.09 -2.44 -1.49
C VAL A 240 15.55 -2.00 -1.37
N LEU A 241 16.20 -1.72 -2.49
CA LEU A 241 17.59 -1.24 -2.51
C LEU A 241 17.72 0.19 -1.97
N LEU A 242 16.72 1.05 -2.19
CA LEU A 242 16.69 2.38 -1.55
C LEU A 242 16.57 2.25 -0.01
N CYS A 243 15.67 1.41 0.48
CA CYS A 243 15.55 1.12 1.91
C CYS A 243 16.87 0.57 2.49
N ALA A 244 17.53 -0.32 1.76
CA ALA A 244 18.83 -0.85 2.15
C ALA A 244 19.93 0.23 2.19
N TYR A 245 19.95 1.15 1.23
CA TYR A 245 20.87 2.29 1.24
C TYR A 245 20.66 3.15 2.49
N HIS A 246 19.42 3.48 2.81
CA HIS A 246 19.12 4.26 4.02
C HIS A 246 19.51 3.52 5.29
N LYS A 247 19.30 2.20 5.34
CA LYS A 247 19.63 1.39 6.52
C LYS A 247 21.13 1.22 6.73
N PHE A 248 21.89 0.98 5.66
CA PHE A 248 23.29 0.55 5.74
C PHE A 248 24.30 1.58 5.27
N GLY A 249 23.89 2.63 4.55
CA GLY A 249 24.77 3.66 4.00
C GLY A 249 25.70 3.17 2.87
N ASP A 250 25.49 1.95 2.33
CA ASP A 250 26.33 1.40 1.25
C ASP A 250 25.92 1.99 -0.11
N PRO A 251 26.79 2.77 -0.78
CA PRO A 251 26.45 3.44 -2.03
C PRO A 251 26.14 2.47 -3.19
N ARG A 252 26.54 1.20 -3.11
CA ARG A 252 26.17 0.18 -4.11
C ARG A 252 24.66 0.00 -4.17
N TYR A 253 23.98 0.03 -3.02
CA TYR A 253 22.52 -0.13 -2.96
C TYR A 253 21.82 1.03 -3.67
N LEU A 254 22.28 2.27 -3.46
CA LEU A 254 21.76 3.43 -4.18
C LEU A 254 21.99 3.33 -5.69
N GLN A 255 23.21 2.91 -6.10
CA GLN A 255 23.55 2.72 -7.51
C GLN A 255 22.61 1.70 -8.18
N HIS A 256 22.36 0.55 -7.55
CA HIS A 256 21.47 -0.48 -8.09
C HIS A 256 19.99 -0.08 -8.00
N SER A 257 19.60 0.72 -7.00
CA SER A 257 18.27 1.34 -6.97
C SER A 257 18.04 2.24 -8.19
N LYS A 258 19.01 3.10 -8.53
CA LYS A 258 18.99 3.96 -9.73
C LYS A 258 18.96 3.13 -11.02
N SER A 259 19.80 2.08 -11.12
CA SER A 259 19.83 1.14 -12.25
C SER A 259 18.46 0.50 -12.50
N ALA A 260 17.79 0.04 -11.46
CA ALA A 260 16.47 -0.56 -11.57
C ALA A 260 15.39 0.46 -12.00
N ILE A 261 15.44 1.71 -11.54
CA ILE A 261 14.55 2.78 -12.03
C ILE A 261 14.82 3.10 -13.50
N GLU A 262 16.06 3.12 -13.93
CA GLU A 262 16.42 3.32 -15.35
C GLU A 262 15.88 2.18 -16.23
N ALA A 263 15.99 0.93 -15.77
CA ALA A 263 15.41 -0.22 -16.43
C ALA A 263 13.87 -0.11 -16.52
N LEU A 264 13.22 0.34 -15.45
CA LEU A 264 11.77 0.57 -15.43
C LEU A 264 11.36 1.64 -16.45
N LEU A 265 12.04 2.77 -16.48
CA LEU A 265 11.77 3.89 -17.40
C LEU A 265 12.12 3.59 -18.87
N ALA A 266 13.06 2.67 -19.12
CA ALA A 266 13.41 2.23 -20.47
C ALA A 266 12.30 1.42 -21.16
N GLN A 267 11.31 0.94 -20.41
CA GLN A 267 10.17 0.20 -20.96
C GLN A 267 9.34 1.09 -21.89
N LYS A 268 8.79 0.47 -22.95
CA LYS A 268 8.00 1.19 -23.96
C LYS A 268 6.54 1.38 -23.57
N GLU A 269 6.02 0.50 -22.71
CA GLU A 269 4.63 0.49 -22.26
C GLU A 269 4.56 0.00 -20.81
N SER A 270 3.45 0.30 -20.12
CA SER A 270 3.21 -0.19 -18.78
C SER A 270 3.15 -1.72 -18.76
N ARG A 271 3.83 -2.31 -17.79
CA ARG A 271 3.75 -3.73 -17.43
C ARG A 271 3.26 -3.90 -16.00
N PHE A 272 2.45 -2.95 -15.54
CA PHE A 272 1.91 -2.99 -14.20
C PHE A 272 1.14 -4.29 -13.96
N TYR A 273 1.65 -5.09 -13.04
CA TYR A 273 1.04 -6.34 -12.62
C TYR A 273 0.94 -6.39 -11.10
N GLU A 274 -0.24 -6.12 -10.58
CA GLU A 274 -0.65 -6.19 -9.19
C GLU A 274 -0.06 -5.16 -8.22
N ALA A 275 1.27 -5.11 -7.92
CA ALA A 275 1.71 -4.45 -6.70
C ALA A 275 2.97 -3.56 -6.80
N LEU A 276 3.90 -3.84 -7.72
CA LEU A 276 5.26 -3.32 -7.58
C LEU A 276 5.51 -1.94 -8.21
N LEU A 277 4.79 -1.59 -9.27
CA LEU A 277 4.99 -0.32 -9.97
C LEU A 277 4.84 0.91 -9.07
N PRO A 278 3.85 1.00 -8.15
CA PRO A 278 3.74 2.13 -7.21
C PRO A 278 4.98 2.36 -6.34
N LEU A 279 5.69 1.30 -5.96
CA LEU A 279 6.96 1.41 -5.22
C LEU A 279 8.05 2.08 -6.08
N GLY A 280 8.08 1.76 -7.38
CA GLY A 280 8.98 2.41 -8.36
C GLY A 280 8.65 3.89 -8.54
N VAL A 281 7.36 4.27 -8.55
CA VAL A 281 6.93 5.69 -8.62
C VAL A 281 7.49 6.47 -7.43
N TYR A 282 7.29 5.96 -6.21
CA TYR A 282 7.83 6.59 -4.99
C TYR A 282 9.36 6.71 -5.05
N THR A 283 10.04 5.64 -5.45
CA THR A 283 11.52 5.62 -5.51
C THR A 283 12.04 6.66 -6.51
N ALA A 284 11.43 6.77 -7.69
CA ALA A 284 11.80 7.79 -8.68
C ALA A 284 11.55 9.21 -8.15
N ALA A 285 10.42 9.43 -7.47
CA ALA A 285 10.08 10.71 -6.85
C ALA A 285 11.08 11.12 -5.77
N TYR A 286 11.44 10.18 -4.88
CA TYR A 286 12.44 10.37 -3.85
C TYR A 286 13.82 10.71 -4.45
N LEU A 287 14.28 9.91 -5.41
CA LEU A 287 15.58 10.10 -6.06
C LEU A 287 15.67 11.45 -6.78
N ASN A 288 14.58 11.93 -7.39
CA ASN A 288 14.55 13.26 -7.98
C ASN A 288 14.72 14.35 -6.92
N ALA A 289 13.98 14.27 -5.82
CA ALA A 289 13.96 15.32 -4.81
C ALA A 289 15.22 15.36 -3.93
N VAL A 290 15.79 14.20 -3.62
CA VAL A 290 16.86 14.07 -2.62
C VAL A 290 18.22 13.80 -3.25
N GLU A 291 18.26 13.01 -4.32
CA GLU A 291 19.49 12.59 -5.00
C GLU A 291 19.78 13.38 -6.30
N GLY A 292 18.96 14.39 -6.61
CA GLY A 292 19.11 15.25 -7.78
C GLY A 292 18.95 14.52 -9.12
N ALA A 293 18.24 13.39 -9.14
CA ALA A 293 17.89 12.70 -10.38
C ALA A 293 16.79 13.47 -11.15
N ASN A 294 16.54 13.07 -12.38
CA ASN A 294 15.49 13.66 -13.22
C ASN A 294 14.70 12.56 -13.94
N TYR A 295 14.09 11.67 -13.15
CA TYR A 295 13.26 10.57 -13.65
C TYR A 295 11.85 11.04 -13.99
N ASP A 296 11.25 10.47 -15.03
CA ASP A 296 9.89 10.79 -15.48
C ASP A 296 8.84 10.13 -14.56
N VAL A 297 8.55 10.77 -13.44
CA VAL A 297 7.53 10.34 -12.47
C VAL A 297 6.12 10.39 -13.08
N ALA A 298 5.86 11.35 -13.98
CA ALA A 298 4.55 11.47 -14.64
C ALA A 298 4.24 10.21 -15.46
N LYS A 299 5.20 9.74 -16.26
CA LYS A 299 5.08 8.50 -17.05
C LYS A 299 4.74 7.30 -16.16
N LEU A 300 5.44 7.16 -15.03
CA LEU A 300 5.21 6.03 -14.11
C LEU A 300 3.84 6.12 -13.42
N LEU A 301 3.39 7.32 -13.04
CA LEU A 301 2.06 7.55 -12.50
C LEU A 301 0.98 7.18 -13.53
N ASP A 302 1.10 7.68 -14.76
CA ASP A 302 0.16 7.33 -15.83
C ASP A 302 0.10 5.82 -16.05
N TRP A 303 1.22 5.13 -15.97
CA TRP A 303 1.27 3.68 -16.09
C TRP A 303 0.55 2.94 -14.96
N VAL A 304 0.58 3.44 -13.74
CA VAL A 304 -0.19 2.85 -12.64
C VAL A 304 -1.67 3.13 -12.83
N PHE A 305 -2.02 4.37 -13.11
CA PHE A 305 -3.43 4.79 -13.16
C PHE A 305 -4.15 4.27 -14.41
N ASP A 306 -3.55 4.37 -15.58
CA ASP A 306 -4.16 3.93 -16.84
C ASP A 306 -4.11 2.42 -17.06
N GLY A 307 -3.30 1.72 -16.27
CA GLY A 307 -3.12 0.28 -16.38
C GLY A 307 -2.18 -0.15 -17.49
N CYS A 308 -2.00 -1.46 -17.63
CA CYS A 308 -1.06 -2.01 -18.58
C CYS A 308 -1.69 -2.94 -19.60
N LYS A 309 -0.99 -3.14 -20.73
CA LYS A 309 -1.22 -4.24 -21.67
C LYS A 309 -0.22 -5.36 -21.37
N SER A 310 -0.71 -6.55 -21.03
CA SER A 310 0.15 -7.69 -20.86
C SER A 310 0.66 -8.21 -22.23
N PRO A 311 1.80 -8.92 -22.29
CA PRO A 311 2.31 -9.54 -23.52
C PRO A 311 1.34 -10.55 -24.16
N THR A 312 0.39 -11.08 -23.38
CA THR A 312 -0.63 -12.02 -23.87
C THR A 312 -1.86 -11.32 -24.45
N GLY A 313 -1.84 -9.99 -24.58
CA GLY A 313 -2.96 -9.19 -25.06
C GLY A 313 -4.02 -8.89 -23.99
N ARG A 314 -3.89 -9.44 -22.77
CA ARG A 314 -4.68 -8.98 -21.64
C ARG A 314 -4.15 -7.63 -21.20
N THR A 315 -5.06 -6.71 -20.94
CA THR A 315 -4.71 -5.51 -20.22
C THR A 315 -4.51 -5.88 -18.76
N GLY A 316 -3.44 -5.41 -18.12
CA GLY A 316 -3.11 -5.77 -16.75
C GLY A 316 -3.89 -4.96 -15.71
N TRP A 317 -3.23 -4.64 -14.65
CA TRP A 317 -3.79 -3.94 -13.52
C TRP A 317 -3.73 -2.42 -13.69
N GLY A 318 -4.68 -1.72 -13.08
CA GLY A 318 -4.75 -0.27 -13.08
C GLY A 318 -5.81 0.24 -12.12
N ILE A 319 -6.02 1.55 -12.10
CA ILE A 319 -6.99 2.20 -11.23
C ILE A 319 -8.35 2.31 -11.94
N ILE A 320 -9.39 1.83 -11.29
CA ILE A 320 -10.77 1.83 -11.77
C ILE A 320 -11.36 3.22 -11.57
N VAL A 321 -12.17 3.67 -12.54
CA VAL A 321 -12.93 4.92 -12.47
C VAL A 321 -14.37 4.67 -12.89
N GLY A 322 -15.31 5.20 -12.13
CA GLY A 322 -16.73 5.19 -12.43
C GLY A 322 -17.56 4.33 -11.48
N LYS A 323 -18.79 4.10 -11.88
CA LYS A 323 -19.77 3.32 -11.12
C LYS A 323 -19.93 1.91 -11.67
N TRP A 324 -20.12 0.97 -10.76
CA TRP A 324 -20.64 -0.36 -11.03
C TRP A 324 -22.02 -0.44 -10.39
N GLY A 325 -23.08 -0.48 -11.22
CA GLY A 325 -24.43 -0.27 -10.74
C GLY A 325 -24.58 1.10 -10.04
N ASP A 326 -25.10 1.11 -8.85
CA ASP A 326 -25.29 2.33 -8.04
C ASP A 326 -24.08 2.69 -7.16
N TYR A 327 -23.04 1.86 -7.15
CA TYR A 327 -21.86 2.05 -6.31
C TYR A 327 -20.72 2.72 -7.08
N ASP A 328 -20.15 3.77 -6.51
CA ASP A 328 -18.92 4.38 -7.02
C ASP A 328 -17.72 3.55 -6.56
N VAL A 329 -17.00 3.00 -7.53
CA VAL A 329 -15.81 2.18 -7.34
C VAL A 329 -14.52 2.88 -7.77
N SER A 330 -14.60 4.19 -8.00
CA SER A 330 -13.44 5.00 -8.38
C SER A 330 -12.35 4.92 -7.33
N GLY A 331 -11.12 4.83 -7.80
CA GLY A 331 -9.92 4.74 -6.96
C GLY A 331 -9.49 3.33 -6.61
N LEU A 332 -10.37 2.32 -6.72
CA LEU A 332 -9.98 0.92 -6.52
C LEU A 332 -8.98 0.47 -7.58
N GLN A 333 -8.06 -0.41 -7.19
CA GLN A 333 -7.19 -1.08 -8.14
C GLN A 333 -7.73 -2.45 -8.50
N GLY A 334 -7.62 -2.79 -9.77
CA GLY A 334 -8.04 -4.10 -10.23
C GLY A 334 -7.56 -4.42 -11.63
N SER A 335 -7.85 -5.63 -12.05
CA SER A 335 -7.72 -6.04 -13.45
C SER A 335 -8.77 -5.27 -14.25
N ILE A 336 -8.33 -4.27 -15.01
CA ILE A 336 -9.22 -3.50 -15.90
C ILE A 336 -9.43 -4.21 -17.23
N THR A 337 -8.87 -5.38 -17.39
CA THR A 337 -8.74 -6.00 -18.70
C THR A 337 -8.95 -7.50 -18.79
N ASP A 338 -9.08 -8.22 -17.72
CA ASP A 338 -9.63 -9.58 -17.75
C ASP A 338 -11.15 -9.51 -18.02
N GLY A 339 -11.53 -8.96 -19.20
CA GLY A 339 -12.90 -8.58 -19.48
C GLY A 339 -13.38 -7.35 -18.70
N GLY A 340 -12.46 -6.64 -18.04
CA GLY A 340 -12.69 -5.36 -17.36
C GLY A 340 -13.68 -5.44 -16.20
N GLY A 341 -13.28 -5.88 -15.04
CA GLY A 341 -14.27 -5.80 -13.98
C GLY A 341 -13.97 -6.61 -12.74
N TYR A 342 -12.73 -6.71 -12.35
CA TYR A 342 -12.33 -7.26 -11.06
C TYR A 342 -11.54 -6.23 -10.27
N ALA A 343 -12.05 -5.80 -9.12
CA ALA A 343 -11.32 -5.02 -8.14
C ALA A 343 -10.89 -5.92 -6.98
N PHE A 344 -9.66 -5.68 -6.48
CA PHE A 344 -9.05 -6.50 -5.44
C PHE A 344 -8.69 -5.60 -4.25
N LEU A 345 -9.18 -5.94 -3.04
CA LEU A 345 -9.01 -5.05 -1.88
C LEU A 345 -7.55 -4.85 -1.51
N MET A 346 -6.76 -5.93 -1.42
CA MET A 346 -5.35 -5.85 -1.06
C MET A 346 -4.60 -4.88 -1.98
N ASN A 347 -4.83 -5.00 -3.28
CA ASN A 347 -4.17 -4.15 -4.27
C ASN A 347 -4.73 -2.73 -4.31
N SER A 348 -5.96 -2.52 -3.87
CA SER A 348 -6.54 -1.18 -3.71
C SER A 348 -5.94 -0.43 -2.51
N ILE A 349 -5.56 -1.13 -1.45
CA ILE A 349 -4.97 -0.53 -0.25
C ILE A 349 -3.48 -0.21 -0.44
N LYS A 350 -2.71 -1.14 -1.01
CA LYS A 350 -1.24 -1.06 -1.08
C LYS A 350 -0.68 0.21 -1.73
N PRO A 351 -1.25 0.78 -2.79
CA PRO A 351 -0.72 2.00 -3.40
C PRO A 351 -0.76 3.23 -2.47
N ALA A 352 -1.60 3.24 -1.43
CA ALA A 352 -1.59 4.30 -0.44
C ALA A 352 -0.23 4.38 0.29
N TRP A 353 0.43 3.24 0.52
CA TRP A 353 1.74 3.16 1.16
C TRP A 353 2.78 4.03 0.44
N PRO A 354 3.08 3.87 -0.87
CA PRO A 354 4.07 4.72 -1.54
C PRO A 354 3.52 6.09 -1.97
N PHE A 355 2.24 6.24 -2.29
CA PHE A 355 1.73 7.46 -2.91
C PHE A 355 1.50 8.60 -1.92
N ILE A 356 1.11 8.29 -0.69
CA ILE A 356 0.87 9.36 0.29
C ILE A 356 2.18 10.03 0.71
N PRO A 357 3.27 9.33 1.09
CA PRO A 357 4.55 10.00 1.36
C PRO A 357 5.18 10.65 0.11
N MET A 358 4.90 10.14 -1.10
CA MET A 358 5.44 10.69 -2.35
C MET A 358 5.17 12.19 -2.51
N VAL A 359 4.03 12.70 -2.03
CA VAL A 359 3.67 14.12 -2.18
C VAL A 359 4.60 15.08 -1.45
N LYS A 360 5.39 14.60 -0.49
CA LYS A 360 6.47 15.39 0.14
C LYS A 360 7.59 15.70 -0.84
N TYR A 361 7.87 14.76 -1.73
CA TYR A 361 8.95 14.81 -2.71
C TYR A 361 8.50 15.38 -4.05
N GLN A 362 7.20 15.24 -4.35
CA GLN A 362 6.58 15.69 -5.60
C GLN A 362 5.24 16.40 -5.30
N PRO A 363 5.28 17.57 -4.64
CA PRO A 363 4.08 18.27 -4.16
C PRO A 363 3.13 18.75 -5.28
N GLN A 364 3.60 18.78 -6.53
CA GLN A 364 2.75 19.06 -7.69
C GLN A 364 1.66 18.01 -7.93
N TYR A 365 1.74 16.83 -7.34
CA TYR A 365 0.72 15.78 -7.43
C TYR A 365 -0.22 15.73 -6.21
N ALA A 366 -0.08 16.64 -5.25
CA ALA A 366 -0.83 16.63 -3.99
C ALA A 366 -2.35 16.59 -4.21
N LYS A 367 -2.88 17.43 -5.13
CA LYS A 367 -4.30 17.45 -5.47
C LYS A 367 -4.76 16.11 -6.08
N ALA A 368 -4.03 15.59 -7.05
CA ALA A 368 -4.41 14.34 -7.73
C ALA A 368 -4.37 13.15 -6.77
N ILE A 369 -3.33 13.02 -5.96
CA ILE A 369 -3.19 11.94 -4.98
C ILE A 369 -4.23 12.06 -3.87
N GLY A 370 -4.51 13.27 -3.38
CA GLY A 370 -5.55 13.51 -2.38
C GLY A 370 -6.94 13.13 -2.89
N LYS A 371 -7.29 13.53 -4.12
CA LYS A 371 -8.55 13.18 -4.79
C LYS A 371 -8.67 11.65 -4.98
N TRP A 372 -7.62 11.00 -5.48
CA TRP A 372 -7.60 9.55 -5.61
C TRP A 372 -7.80 8.87 -4.26
N MET A 373 -7.07 9.29 -3.23
CA MET A 373 -7.12 8.65 -1.91
C MET A 373 -8.50 8.77 -1.25
N LEU A 374 -9.18 9.91 -1.41
CA LEU A 374 -10.55 10.10 -0.92
C LEU A 374 -11.50 9.08 -1.56
N ASN A 375 -11.44 8.94 -2.89
CA ASN A 375 -12.25 7.98 -3.63
C ASN A 375 -11.90 6.53 -3.25
N ASN A 376 -10.62 6.19 -3.24
CA ASN A 376 -10.12 4.87 -2.89
C ASN A 376 -10.55 4.43 -1.49
N ALA A 377 -10.30 5.25 -0.47
CA ALA A 377 -10.64 4.92 0.91
C ALA A 377 -12.16 4.78 1.10
N SER A 378 -12.96 5.59 0.41
CA SER A 378 -14.42 5.45 0.44
C SER A 378 -14.87 4.15 -0.25
N ALA A 379 -14.28 3.79 -1.40
CA ALA A 379 -14.67 2.60 -2.15
C ALA A 379 -14.19 1.29 -1.51
N CYS A 380 -13.03 1.29 -0.82
CA CYS A 380 -12.51 0.11 -0.11
C CYS A 380 -13.48 -0.47 0.93
N ARG A 381 -14.43 0.30 1.44
CA ARG A 381 -15.46 -0.22 2.35
C ARG A 381 -16.35 -1.29 1.69
N LEU A 382 -16.58 -1.18 0.36
CA LEU A 382 -17.52 -2.05 -0.37
C LEU A 382 -17.13 -3.54 -0.38
N PHE A 383 -15.91 -3.86 0.00
CA PHE A 383 -15.48 -5.25 0.16
C PHE A 383 -15.96 -5.88 1.47
N TYR A 384 -16.42 -5.08 2.44
CA TYR A 384 -16.88 -5.58 3.73
C TYR A 384 -18.40 -5.87 3.69
N PRO A 385 -18.85 -7.03 4.23
CA PRO A 385 -20.26 -7.43 4.13
C PRO A 385 -21.23 -6.48 4.83
N GLY A 386 -20.78 -5.73 5.85
CA GLY A 386 -21.59 -4.71 6.52
C GLY A 386 -21.74 -3.40 5.74
N GLU A 387 -21.07 -3.23 4.62
CA GLU A 387 -20.97 -1.97 3.87
C GLU A 387 -21.58 -2.03 2.45
N ILE A 388 -21.84 -3.21 1.95
CA ILE A 388 -22.51 -3.45 0.67
C ILE A 388 -23.84 -4.20 0.90
N ASP A 389 -24.87 -3.88 0.11
CA ASP A 389 -26.17 -4.51 0.24
C ASP A 389 -26.07 -6.04 0.05
N GLU A 390 -26.89 -6.80 0.80
CA GLU A 390 -26.90 -8.27 0.74
C GLU A 390 -27.20 -8.81 -0.65
N THR A 391 -28.00 -8.08 -1.45
CA THR A 391 -28.32 -8.47 -2.84
C THR A 391 -27.10 -8.39 -3.77
N HIS A 392 -26.02 -7.75 -3.32
CA HIS A 392 -24.74 -7.62 -4.02
C HIS A 392 -23.67 -8.59 -3.49
N GLN A 393 -24.00 -9.45 -2.53
CA GLN A 393 -23.05 -10.37 -1.92
C GLN A 393 -23.21 -11.78 -2.45
N TRP A 394 -22.09 -12.46 -2.71
CA TRP A 394 -22.13 -13.84 -3.19
C TRP A 394 -22.58 -14.83 -2.11
N ALA A 395 -22.26 -14.56 -0.84
CA ALA A 395 -22.63 -15.37 0.31
C ALA A 395 -23.27 -14.53 1.43
N PRO A 396 -24.41 -13.87 1.19
CA PRO A 396 -25.02 -12.97 2.17
C PRO A 396 -25.46 -13.71 3.45
N GLU A 397 -25.75 -15.01 3.36
CA GLU A 397 -26.08 -15.88 4.49
C GLU A 397 -24.92 -16.06 5.48
N LEU A 398 -23.70 -15.77 5.05
CA LEU A 398 -22.47 -15.90 5.86
C LEU A 398 -21.90 -14.56 6.32
N LYS A 399 -22.57 -13.44 6.09
CA LYS A 399 -22.05 -12.09 6.37
C LYS A 399 -21.59 -11.88 7.82
N ASP A 400 -22.23 -12.55 8.76
CA ASP A 400 -21.99 -12.35 10.19
C ASP A 400 -20.83 -13.21 10.75
N ILE A 401 -20.35 -14.22 10.00
CA ILE A 401 -19.34 -15.16 10.51
C ILE A 401 -17.98 -14.52 10.83
N THR A 402 -17.68 -13.41 10.21
CA THR A 402 -16.41 -12.67 10.41
C THR A 402 -16.58 -11.45 11.30
N TYR A 403 -17.78 -11.19 11.82
CA TYR A 403 -18.09 -9.97 12.57
C TYR A 403 -17.68 -8.69 11.82
N ASP A 404 -17.77 -8.71 10.49
CA ASP A 404 -17.33 -7.64 9.58
C ASP A 404 -15.83 -7.27 9.72
N ASN A 405 -14.99 -8.18 10.24
CA ASN A 405 -13.56 -7.97 10.40
C ASN A 405 -12.74 -8.50 9.21
N VAL A 406 -13.26 -9.45 8.45
CA VAL A 406 -12.66 -9.99 7.23
C VAL A 406 -13.57 -9.68 6.04
N SER A 407 -13.00 -9.10 4.99
CA SER A 407 -13.70 -8.70 3.77
C SER A 407 -13.89 -9.87 2.81
N TYR A 408 -14.78 -9.70 1.85
CA TYR A 408 -14.65 -10.41 0.58
C TYR A 408 -13.30 -10.09 -0.07
N GLU A 409 -12.80 -10.99 -0.89
CA GLU A 409 -11.52 -10.78 -1.58
C GLU A 409 -11.60 -9.66 -2.61
N GLY A 410 -12.67 -9.66 -3.41
CA GLY A 410 -12.84 -8.79 -4.54
C GLY A 410 -14.28 -8.35 -4.79
N LEU A 411 -14.38 -7.43 -5.74
CA LEU A 411 -15.64 -7.03 -6.36
C LEU A 411 -15.59 -7.39 -7.85
N ARG A 412 -16.66 -8.02 -8.37
CA ARG A 412 -16.85 -8.25 -9.80
C ARG A 412 -17.92 -7.32 -10.35
N LYS A 413 -17.64 -6.73 -11.52
CA LYS A 413 -18.59 -5.81 -12.15
C LYS A 413 -19.86 -6.52 -12.62
N THR A 414 -19.74 -7.71 -13.20
CA THR A 414 -20.86 -8.43 -13.85
C THR A 414 -20.64 -9.92 -13.83
N ASP A 415 -20.39 -10.54 -12.70
CA ASP A 415 -20.17 -11.99 -12.64
C ASP A 415 -21.09 -12.60 -11.59
N ASP A 416 -22.02 -13.44 -12.03
CA ASP A 416 -22.94 -14.14 -11.16
C ASP A 416 -22.39 -15.47 -10.61
N TYR A 417 -21.26 -15.93 -11.14
CA TYR A 417 -20.64 -17.23 -10.78
C TYR A 417 -21.63 -18.40 -10.73
N GLY A 418 -22.66 -18.35 -11.59
CA GLY A 418 -23.71 -19.37 -11.66
C GLY A 418 -24.82 -19.23 -10.63
N LYS A 419 -24.84 -18.18 -9.80
CA LYS A 419 -25.97 -17.85 -8.92
C LYS A 419 -27.02 -17.04 -9.66
N ALA A 420 -28.22 -17.61 -9.85
CA ALA A 420 -29.33 -16.94 -10.54
C ALA A 420 -29.73 -15.61 -9.86
N SER A 421 -29.60 -15.53 -8.52
CA SER A 421 -29.90 -14.33 -7.74
C SER A 421 -28.96 -13.15 -8.04
N LEU A 422 -27.77 -13.40 -8.58
CA LEU A 422 -26.77 -12.38 -8.89
C LEU A 422 -26.75 -12.01 -10.38
N LYS A 423 -27.61 -12.62 -11.18
CA LYS A 423 -27.66 -12.33 -12.62
C LYS A 423 -28.03 -10.87 -12.87
N GLY A 424 -27.11 -10.13 -13.49
CA GLY A 424 -27.27 -8.71 -13.79
C GLY A 424 -27.00 -7.76 -12.60
N VAL A 425 -26.64 -8.29 -11.44
CA VAL A 425 -26.23 -7.49 -10.29
C VAL A 425 -24.82 -6.92 -10.53
N SER A 426 -24.60 -5.67 -10.16
CA SER A 426 -23.31 -4.97 -10.31
C SER A 426 -23.13 -3.91 -9.20
N PRO A 427 -22.01 -3.94 -8.44
CA PRO A 427 -21.00 -4.97 -8.37
C PRO A 427 -21.46 -6.20 -7.57
N VAL A 428 -20.68 -7.29 -7.62
CA VAL A 428 -20.85 -8.45 -6.74
C VAL A 428 -19.62 -8.59 -5.86
N ALA A 429 -19.83 -8.59 -4.54
CA ALA A 429 -18.79 -8.89 -3.56
C ALA A 429 -18.58 -10.41 -3.50
N ILE A 430 -17.36 -10.86 -3.77
CA ILE A 430 -17.02 -12.26 -4.01
C ILE A 430 -15.54 -12.51 -3.66
N GLY A 431 -15.19 -13.77 -3.48
CA GLY A 431 -13.80 -14.20 -3.38
C GLY A 431 -13.49 -15.31 -4.37
N ASP A 432 -12.23 -15.66 -4.48
CA ASP A 432 -11.77 -16.76 -5.32
C ASP A 432 -12.26 -18.10 -4.80
N GLY A 433 -12.25 -18.30 -3.50
CA GLY A 433 -12.91 -19.36 -2.75
C GLY A 433 -12.92 -20.72 -3.42
N PRO A 434 -14.11 -21.38 -3.48
CA PRO A 434 -14.24 -22.71 -4.04
C PRO A 434 -14.00 -22.76 -5.57
N LYS A 435 -13.97 -21.62 -6.24
CA LYS A 435 -13.78 -21.55 -7.70
C LYS A 435 -12.33 -21.78 -8.08
N TRP A 436 -11.39 -21.22 -7.34
CA TRP A 436 -9.95 -21.39 -7.57
C TRP A 436 -9.39 -22.64 -6.91
N ILE A 437 -9.88 -22.96 -5.71
CA ILE A 437 -9.41 -24.12 -4.95
C ILE A 437 -10.57 -25.13 -4.86
N LYS A 438 -10.53 -26.12 -5.72
CA LYS A 438 -11.54 -27.17 -5.72
C LYS A 438 -11.64 -27.84 -4.35
N GLY A 439 -12.81 -27.79 -3.75
CA GLY A 439 -13.09 -28.34 -2.43
C GLY A 439 -13.09 -27.32 -1.30
N ASN A 440 -12.67 -26.10 -1.53
CA ASN A 440 -12.87 -25.03 -0.56
C ASN A 440 -14.37 -24.76 -0.35
N PRO A 441 -14.81 -24.51 0.89
CA PRO A 441 -16.20 -24.19 1.18
C PRO A 441 -16.57 -22.75 0.82
N THR A 442 -17.88 -22.42 0.90
CA THR A 442 -18.40 -21.09 0.56
C THR A 442 -17.78 -19.98 1.43
N GLU A 443 -17.47 -20.26 2.68
CA GLU A 443 -16.83 -19.35 3.63
C GLU A 443 -15.50 -18.80 3.10
N SER A 444 -14.83 -19.52 2.21
CA SER A 444 -13.57 -19.07 1.60
C SER A 444 -13.71 -17.91 0.60
N MET A 445 -14.92 -17.42 0.38
CA MET A 445 -15.16 -16.11 -0.25
C MET A 445 -14.64 -14.94 0.60
N PHE A 446 -14.51 -15.12 1.91
CA PHE A 446 -13.90 -14.14 2.82
C PHE A 446 -12.40 -14.35 2.90
N SER A 447 -11.66 -13.31 2.55
CA SER A 447 -10.21 -13.35 2.38
C SER A 447 -9.47 -12.60 3.49
N VAL A 448 -8.81 -13.37 4.34
CA VAL A 448 -7.88 -12.84 5.36
C VAL A 448 -6.71 -12.14 4.66
N TYR A 449 -6.23 -12.72 3.58
CA TYR A 449 -5.17 -12.20 2.73
C TYR A 449 -5.50 -10.81 2.16
N SER A 450 -6.72 -10.65 1.60
CA SER A 450 -7.16 -9.36 1.06
C SER A 450 -7.29 -8.28 2.13
N SER A 451 -7.69 -8.67 3.33
CA SER A 451 -7.90 -7.77 4.46
C SER A 451 -6.60 -7.39 5.19
N SER A 452 -5.53 -8.17 5.02
CA SER A 452 -4.30 -8.05 5.82
C SER A 452 -3.64 -6.66 5.78
N PRO A 453 -3.65 -5.87 4.68
CA PRO A 453 -3.01 -4.56 4.66
C PRO A 453 -3.90 -3.43 5.19
N VAL A 454 -5.08 -3.71 5.76
CA VAL A 454 -6.02 -2.68 6.23
C VAL A 454 -5.41 -1.67 7.21
N GLY A 455 -4.37 -2.06 7.95
CA GLY A 455 -3.62 -1.18 8.83
C GLY A 455 -2.90 -0.04 8.12
N ILE A 456 -2.61 -0.16 6.83
CA ILE A 456 -2.07 0.93 6.02
C ILE A 456 -3.09 2.06 5.92
N LEU A 457 -4.36 1.75 5.61
CA LEU A 457 -5.43 2.76 5.66
C LEU A 457 -5.64 3.29 7.06
N GLY A 458 -5.60 2.42 8.07
CA GLY A 458 -5.78 2.77 9.49
C GLY A 458 -4.75 3.75 10.00
N ALA A 459 -3.54 3.72 9.46
CA ALA A 459 -2.46 4.63 9.87
C ALA A 459 -2.45 5.94 9.07
N ILE A 460 -2.79 5.87 7.79
CA ILE A 460 -2.74 7.03 6.88
C ILE A 460 -3.99 7.91 7.04
N VAL A 461 -5.19 7.32 7.14
CA VAL A 461 -6.46 8.03 7.00
C VAL A 461 -7.03 8.44 8.34
N CYS A 462 -7.24 9.73 8.51
CA CYS A 462 -7.97 10.29 9.65
C CYS A 462 -9.03 11.28 9.15
N GLN A 463 -10.25 11.16 9.65
CA GLN A 463 -11.32 12.11 9.33
C GLN A 463 -11.09 13.45 10.03
N THR A 464 -11.45 14.54 9.37
CA THR A 464 -11.50 15.88 9.98
C THR A 464 -12.92 16.21 10.43
N ASN A 465 -13.11 17.41 10.98
CA ASN A 465 -14.45 17.94 11.29
C ASN A 465 -15.26 18.33 10.06
N VAL A 466 -14.71 18.26 8.86
CA VAL A 466 -15.38 18.55 7.59
C VAL A 466 -15.50 17.29 6.76
N GLU A 467 -16.72 16.88 6.47
CA GLU A 467 -16.98 15.70 5.65
C GLU A 467 -16.27 15.82 4.29
N GLY A 468 -15.63 14.72 3.85
CA GLY A 468 -14.89 14.66 2.59
C GLY A 468 -13.47 15.26 2.64
N ILE A 469 -13.08 15.94 3.72
CA ILE A 469 -11.70 16.37 3.91
C ILE A 469 -11.02 15.44 4.90
N LEU A 470 -10.02 14.70 4.41
CA LEU A 470 -9.22 13.78 5.20
C LEU A 470 -7.88 14.42 5.58
N ARG A 471 -7.36 14.07 6.75
CA ARG A 471 -5.96 14.23 7.11
C ARG A 471 -5.24 12.94 6.75
N LEU A 472 -4.33 13.01 5.79
CA LEU A 472 -3.55 11.86 5.32
C LEU A 472 -2.11 12.00 5.82
N ASP A 473 -1.66 11.05 6.64
CA ASP A 473 -0.32 11.08 7.22
C ASP A 473 0.75 10.67 6.21
N CYS A 474 1.59 11.62 5.81
CA CYS A 474 2.65 11.41 4.83
C CYS A 474 3.94 10.80 5.40
N ASN A 475 4.02 10.60 6.72
CA ASN A 475 5.21 10.07 7.37
C ASN A 475 5.10 8.60 7.75
N VAL A 476 3.88 8.14 8.04
CA VAL A 476 3.67 6.83 8.69
C VAL A 476 4.15 5.65 7.84
N THR A 477 4.13 5.78 6.51
CA THR A 477 4.61 4.75 5.57
C THR A 477 5.88 5.17 4.80
N ASP A 478 6.51 6.27 5.19
CA ASP A 478 7.75 6.76 4.60
C ASP A 478 8.96 6.12 5.30
N PHE A 479 9.12 4.80 5.09
CA PHE A 479 10.10 3.99 5.82
C PHE A 479 11.54 4.37 5.52
N TYR A 480 12.41 4.26 6.53
CA TYR A 480 13.85 4.53 6.48
C TYR A 480 14.24 5.98 6.15
N THR A 481 13.28 6.90 6.08
CA THR A 481 13.58 8.33 5.89
C THR A 481 13.57 9.04 7.23
N GLU A 482 14.28 10.17 7.29
CA GLU A 482 14.17 11.08 8.43
C GLU A 482 12.82 11.78 8.44
N LYS A 483 12.18 11.82 9.61
CA LYS A 483 10.84 12.39 9.82
C LYS A 483 10.88 13.43 10.94
N PRO A 484 11.66 14.52 10.77
CA PRO A 484 11.86 15.48 11.85
C PRO A 484 10.55 16.17 12.27
N TYR A 485 9.59 16.27 11.36
CA TYR A 485 8.33 16.96 11.59
C TYR A 485 7.16 16.15 11.04
N PRO A 486 5.97 16.22 11.68
CA PRO A 486 4.73 15.67 11.09
C PRO A 486 4.40 16.36 9.77
N VAL A 487 3.97 15.56 8.77
CA VAL A 487 3.56 16.06 7.45
C VAL A 487 2.23 15.41 7.06
N TYR A 488 1.27 16.25 6.66
CA TYR A 488 -0.08 15.80 6.32
C TYR A 488 -0.54 16.37 4.99
N LEU A 489 -1.15 15.49 4.17
CA LEU A 489 -1.86 15.89 2.96
C LEU A 489 -3.35 16.08 3.28
N TYR A 490 -3.91 17.21 2.81
CA TYR A 490 -5.33 17.52 2.82
C TYR A 490 -5.80 17.81 1.40
N TYR A 491 -6.92 17.25 0.99
CA TYR A 491 -7.61 17.58 -0.25
C TYR A 491 -9.03 18.03 0.08
N ASN A 492 -9.46 19.17 -0.49
CA ASN A 492 -10.81 19.69 -0.35
C ASN A 492 -11.62 19.38 -1.62
N PRO A 493 -12.61 18.46 -1.59
CA PRO A 493 -13.44 18.14 -2.74
C PRO A 493 -14.55 19.19 -3.02
N HIS A 494 -14.76 20.14 -2.09
CA HIS A 494 -15.85 21.11 -2.18
C HIS A 494 -15.50 22.27 -3.13
N LYS A 495 -16.54 22.88 -3.70
CA LYS A 495 -16.42 24.04 -4.61
C LYS A 495 -16.12 25.35 -3.87
N GLU A 496 -16.01 25.32 -2.57
CA GLU A 496 -15.73 26.44 -1.68
C GLU A 496 -14.62 26.10 -0.70
N THR A 497 -13.88 27.11 -0.28
CA THR A 497 -12.89 26.96 0.80
C THR A 497 -13.57 26.45 2.06
N LYS A 498 -12.97 25.47 2.70
CA LYS A 498 -13.44 24.91 3.98
C LYS A 498 -12.41 25.13 5.07
N THR A 499 -12.92 25.40 6.26
CA THR A 499 -12.07 25.54 7.47
C THR A 499 -12.12 24.25 8.27
N ILE A 500 -10.97 23.62 8.45
CA ILE A 500 -10.82 22.46 9.34
C ILE A 500 -10.29 22.88 10.71
N THR A 501 -10.59 22.10 11.72
CA THR A 501 -9.93 22.19 13.03
C THR A 501 -8.63 21.38 12.96
N TYR A 502 -7.51 22.06 13.05
CA TYR A 502 -6.19 21.43 13.15
C TYR A 502 -5.88 21.13 14.61
N GLN A 503 -5.52 19.89 14.91
CA GLN A 503 -5.07 19.45 16.23
C GLN A 503 -3.56 19.34 16.22
N ALA A 504 -2.88 20.26 16.90
CA ALA A 504 -1.43 20.27 17.01
C ALA A 504 -0.94 19.22 18.02
N THR A 505 0.16 18.56 17.70
CA THR A 505 0.83 17.61 18.59
C THR A 505 1.65 18.33 19.67
N GLN A 506 2.10 19.54 19.38
CA GLN A 506 2.85 20.45 20.25
C GLN A 506 2.60 21.90 19.80
N PRO A 507 3.02 22.92 20.55
CA PRO A 507 2.99 24.30 20.04
C PRO A 507 3.75 24.43 18.73
N CYS A 508 3.06 24.85 17.66
CA CYS A 508 3.60 24.75 16.30
C CYS A 508 3.24 25.92 15.41
N ASP A 509 4.00 26.02 14.33
CA ASP A 509 3.72 26.81 13.14
C ASP A 509 3.42 25.83 11.98
N LEU A 510 2.49 26.18 11.10
CA LEU A 510 2.11 25.35 9.97
C LEU A 510 2.65 25.94 8.67
N PHE A 511 3.48 25.18 7.99
CA PHE A 511 4.01 25.53 6.67
C PHE A 511 3.37 24.66 5.60
N ASP A 512 2.85 25.26 4.54
CA ASP A 512 2.31 24.56 3.39
C ASP A 512 3.36 24.47 2.27
N ILE A 513 3.80 23.25 1.96
CA ILE A 513 4.79 22.98 0.91
C ILE A 513 4.23 23.37 -0.48
N VAL A 514 2.92 23.22 -0.70
CA VAL A 514 2.27 23.54 -1.98
C VAL A 514 2.18 25.05 -2.16
N ALA A 515 1.73 25.77 -1.14
CA ALA A 515 1.61 27.23 -1.20
C ALA A 515 2.95 27.94 -0.99
N LYS A 516 3.95 27.24 -0.43
CA LYS A 516 5.27 27.80 -0.04
C LYS A 516 5.15 28.98 0.94
N GLU A 517 4.27 28.84 1.92
CA GLU A 517 4.03 29.88 2.92
C GLU A 517 3.64 29.32 4.29
N TYR A 518 3.84 30.10 5.32
CA TYR A 518 3.22 29.82 6.63
C TYR A 518 1.75 30.15 6.59
N ILE A 519 0.90 29.15 6.80
CA ILE A 519 -0.58 29.29 6.79
C ILE A 519 -1.17 29.52 8.18
N ALA A 520 -0.44 29.24 9.24
CA ALA A 520 -0.78 29.55 10.62
C ALA A 520 0.48 29.57 11.48
N LYS A 521 0.48 30.39 12.54
CA LYS A 521 1.58 30.50 13.51
C LYS A 521 1.07 30.44 14.94
N ASN A 522 1.93 29.97 15.86
CA ASN A 522 1.68 29.90 17.30
C ASN A 522 0.42 29.11 17.70
N ILE A 523 0.10 28.03 17.00
CA ILE A 523 -0.96 27.10 17.40
C ILE A 523 -0.48 26.36 18.65
N LYS A 524 -1.23 26.48 19.76
CA LYS A 524 -0.88 25.83 21.03
C LYS A 524 -1.41 24.41 21.14
N THR A 525 -2.69 24.21 20.80
CA THR A 525 -3.41 22.92 20.86
C THR A 525 -4.31 22.72 19.66
N ASN A 526 -5.21 23.66 19.38
CA ASN A 526 -6.10 23.63 18.24
C ASN A 526 -5.99 24.93 17.46
N GLY A 527 -6.04 24.83 16.13
CA GLY A 527 -6.07 25.96 15.22
C GLY A 527 -7.12 25.77 14.14
N SER A 528 -7.44 26.86 13.44
CA SER A 528 -8.29 26.82 12.25
C SER A 528 -7.41 26.92 11.02
N VAL A 529 -7.60 26.01 10.05
CA VAL A 529 -6.85 25.97 8.80
C VAL A 529 -7.81 25.94 7.63
N GLU A 530 -7.61 26.85 6.69
CA GLU A 530 -8.39 26.90 5.46
C GLU A 530 -7.77 25.99 4.40
N ILE A 531 -8.60 25.11 3.82
CA ILE A 531 -8.25 24.30 2.65
C ILE A 531 -8.99 24.89 1.45
N PRO A 532 -8.29 25.41 0.43
CA PRO A 532 -8.91 26.06 -0.71
C PRO A 532 -9.86 25.15 -1.47
N ALA A 533 -10.85 25.76 -2.17
CA ALA A 533 -11.84 25.03 -2.96
C ALA A 533 -11.18 24.17 -4.05
N ASN A 534 -11.57 22.88 -4.11
CA ASN A 534 -11.08 21.91 -5.10
C ASN A 534 -9.53 21.96 -5.26
N ASP A 535 -8.81 22.00 -4.14
CA ASP A 535 -7.35 22.10 -4.10
C ASP A 535 -6.79 21.29 -2.92
N ALA A 536 -5.47 21.22 -2.81
CA ALA A 536 -4.78 20.47 -1.76
C ALA A 536 -3.73 21.31 -1.04
N ARG A 537 -3.45 20.92 0.19
CA ARG A 537 -2.31 21.40 0.99
C ARG A 537 -1.47 20.23 1.47
N VAL A 538 -0.15 20.41 1.48
CA VAL A 538 0.79 19.51 2.17
C VAL A 538 1.40 20.30 3.31
N ILE A 539 0.92 20.04 4.51
CA ILE A 539 1.21 20.84 5.71
C ILE A 539 2.28 20.16 6.55
N VAL A 540 3.35 20.89 6.83
CA VAL A 540 4.40 20.52 7.78
C VAL A 540 4.12 21.19 9.12
N GLU A 541 4.07 20.43 10.20
CA GLU A 541 3.96 20.92 11.57
C GLU A 541 5.35 21.20 12.14
N LEU A 542 5.76 22.46 12.15
CA LEU A 542 7.05 22.91 12.66
C LEU A 542 6.93 23.36 14.12
N PRO A 543 7.93 23.15 14.98
CA PRO A 543 7.95 23.79 16.31
C PRO A 543 7.74 25.30 16.19
N ALA A 544 6.95 25.89 17.11
CA ALA A 544 6.64 27.31 17.06
C ALA A 544 7.91 28.18 17.07
N GLY A 545 7.99 29.13 16.14
CA GLY A 545 9.14 30.01 15.98
C GLY A 545 10.30 29.40 15.18
N THR A 546 10.09 28.27 14.50
CA THR A 546 11.10 27.71 13.57
C THR A 546 11.28 28.64 12.39
N GLU A 547 12.50 29.07 12.16
CA GLU A 547 12.89 29.76 10.92
C GLU A 547 13.23 28.75 9.83
N LEU A 548 12.63 28.91 8.67
CA LEU A 548 12.89 28.06 7.50
C LEU A 548 13.90 28.75 6.58
N GLU A 549 14.85 27.98 6.12
CA GLU A 549 15.74 28.35 5.03
C GLU A 549 15.47 27.39 3.86
N LEU A 550 15.02 27.91 2.71
CA LEU A 550 14.88 27.12 1.51
C LEU A 550 16.21 27.11 0.77
N LYS A 551 16.68 25.89 0.47
CA LYS A 551 17.88 25.68 -0.33
C LYS A 551 17.43 25.21 -1.71
N ASP A 552 17.84 25.93 -2.74
CA ASP A 552 17.52 25.65 -4.15
C ASP A 552 15.99 25.63 -4.47
N GLY A 553 15.21 26.43 -3.73
CA GLY A 553 13.77 26.62 -3.95
C GLY A 553 12.87 25.57 -3.39
#